data_d1b0c64baf0a784ef027677b606a8797
#
_entry.id   d1b0c64baf0a784ef027677b606a8797
#
_cell.length_a   1.000
_cell.length_b   1.000
_cell.length_c   1.000
_cell.angle_alpha   90.00
_cell.angle_beta   90.00
_cell.angle_gamma   90.00
#
_symmetry.space_group_name_H-M   'P 1'
#
loop_
_entity.id
_entity.type
_entity.pdbx_description
1 polymer ?
#
loop_
_entity_poly.entity_id
_entity_poly.type
_entity_poly.pdbx_seq_one_letter_code
_entity_poly.pdbx_strand_id
1 'polypeptide(L)'
;QNIVTKYKTTTIKTFGISEKDIYSILSDLIKNKYKILFLTYPNNLEVSIVIRYNENIDPEIINDVIYKVYERLNKYIYAEEEVTIAKRALDLLKIGNKKLAIAETITGGNISTSLIKQCDNCQQNLVESIVASNQTSLINRLKVSPSILNQYGEVSVEVAYEMAAGLLETSNADIVLTTSGKIDYEDNSKVGKICFIAVGNVDGIHVYKNTLYGTREQVIESLTQTAFYYLIKNIKQNDLFFDKTTV
;
A
#
# COMPACT_ATOMS: atom_id res chain seq x y z
N GLN A 1 -2.31 41.61 26.23
CA GLN A 1 -2.73 40.20 26.21
C GLN A 1 -2.09 39.54 25.00
N ASN A 2 -1.13 38.63 25.21
CA ASN A 2 -0.59 37.78 24.15
C ASN A 2 -1.69 36.80 23.74
N ILE A 3 -2.35 37.06 22.61
CA ILE A 3 -3.28 36.10 22.00
C ILE A 3 -2.43 34.94 21.48
N VAL A 4 -2.43 33.85 22.21
CA VAL A 4 -1.80 32.58 21.76
C VAL A 4 -2.70 32.03 20.65
N THR A 5 -2.26 32.18 19.41
CA THR A 5 -2.96 31.62 18.26
C THR A 5 -2.80 30.10 18.28
N LYS A 6 -3.88 29.37 18.45
CA LYS A 6 -3.90 27.92 18.37
C LYS A 6 -4.12 27.46 16.95
N TYR A 7 -3.39 26.40 16.56
CA TYR A 7 -3.50 25.79 15.25
C TYR A 7 -3.96 24.35 15.37
N LYS A 8 -4.77 23.93 14.42
CA LYS A 8 -5.14 22.54 14.17
C LYS A 8 -4.42 22.03 12.93
N THR A 9 -4.28 20.73 12.85
CA THR A 9 -3.70 20.03 11.71
C THR A 9 -4.57 18.87 11.28
N THR A 10 -4.66 18.64 9.97
CA THR A 10 -5.22 17.43 9.37
C THR A 10 -4.13 16.82 8.50
N THR A 11 -3.88 15.54 8.66
CA THR A 11 -2.89 14.80 7.87
C THR A 11 -3.58 13.91 6.86
N ILE A 12 -3.12 13.96 5.61
CA ILE A 12 -3.58 13.12 4.52
C ILE A 12 -2.37 12.39 3.96
N LYS A 13 -2.41 11.06 3.94
CA LYS A 13 -1.34 10.20 3.44
C LYS A 13 -1.64 9.77 2.02
N THR A 14 -0.69 10.04 1.10
CA THR A 14 -0.80 9.67 -0.30
C THR A 14 0.30 8.70 -0.71
N PHE A 15 0.04 7.90 -1.73
CA PHE A 15 0.96 6.94 -2.31
C PHE A 15 0.99 7.04 -3.83
N GLY A 16 2.20 6.98 -4.43
CA GLY A 16 2.38 6.92 -5.87
C GLY A 16 2.12 8.23 -6.61
N ILE A 17 2.21 9.36 -5.91
CA ILE A 17 2.15 10.71 -6.47
C ILE A 17 3.34 11.53 -5.99
N SER A 18 3.96 12.31 -6.88
CA SER A 18 5.07 13.18 -6.49
C SER A 18 4.60 14.44 -5.77
N GLU A 19 5.45 15.00 -4.91
CA GLU A 19 5.22 16.29 -4.26
C GLU A 19 4.92 17.40 -5.28
N LYS A 20 5.64 17.42 -6.40
CA LYS A 20 5.44 18.38 -7.49
C LYS A 20 4.04 18.31 -8.09
N ASP A 21 3.54 17.08 -8.30
CA ASP A 21 2.20 16.88 -8.86
C ASP A 21 1.12 17.27 -7.85
N ILE A 22 1.32 17.00 -6.56
CA ILE A 22 0.43 17.47 -5.48
C ILE A 22 0.34 18.99 -5.50
N TYR A 23 1.46 19.70 -5.53
CA TYR A 23 1.46 21.17 -5.60
C TYR A 23 0.79 21.71 -6.87
N SER A 24 0.95 21.03 -7.99
CA SER A 24 0.27 21.40 -9.24
C SER A 24 -1.24 21.25 -9.14
N ILE A 25 -1.71 20.09 -8.64
CA ILE A 25 -3.14 19.77 -8.53
C ILE A 25 -3.86 20.67 -7.51
N LEU A 26 -3.17 21.01 -6.41
CA LEU A 26 -3.74 21.79 -5.31
C LEU A 26 -3.35 23.30 -5.37
N SER A 27 -2.81 23.77 -6.47
CA SER A 27 -2.20 25.11 -6.58
C SER A 27 -3.11 26.26 -6.21
N ASP A 28 -4.40 26.19 -6.51
CA ASP A 28 -5.43 27.19 -6.15
C ASP A 28 -5.79 27.11 -4.65
N LEU A 29 -5.81 25.92 -4.06
CA LEU A 29 -6.04 25.72 -2.64
C LEU A 29 -4.88 26.21 -1.79
N ILE A 30 -3.65 26.03 -2.27
CA ILE A 30 -2.44 26.48 -1.58
C ILE A 30 -2.36 28.01 -1.54
N LYS A 31 -2.79 28.68 -2.62
CA LYS A 31 -2.82 30.13 -2.73
C LYS A 31 -4.11 30.74 -2.12
N ASN A 32 -4.57 30.20 -1.00
CA ASN A 32 -5.81 30.64 -0.37
C ASN A 32 -5.65 31.94 0.44
N LYS A 33 -6.75 32.68 0.60
CA LYS A 33 -6.81 33.92 1.41
C LYS A 33 -6.91 33.70 2.92
N TYR A 34 -7.15 32.46 3.36
CA TYR A 34 -7.45 32.15 4.76
C TYR A 34 -6.22 31.77 5.57
N LYS A 35 -5.01 31.84 4.98
CA LYS A 35 -3.74 31.45 5.61
C LYS A 35 -3.72 29.98 6.06
N ILE A 36 -4.40 29.11 5.30
CA ILE A 36 -4.29 27.66 5.48
C ILE A 36 -2.96 27.22 4.85
N LEU A 37 -2.13 26.55 5.63
CA LEU A 37 -0.81 26.10 5.19
C LEU A 37 -0.87 24.65 4.75
N PHE A 38 -0.31 24.36 3.59
CA PHE A 38 -0.08 23.02 3.09
C PHE A 38 1.40 22.69 3.22
N LEU A 39 1.72 21.69 4.03
CA LEU A 39 3.07 21.18 4.22
C LEU A 39 3.12 19.77 3.67
N THR A 40 4.17 19.45 2.94
CA THR A 40 4.37 18.12 2.35
C THR A 40 5.63 17.48 2.90
N TYR A 41 5.56 16.20 3.18
CA TYR A 41 6.67 15.39 3.69
C TYR A 41 6.81 14.14 2.81
N PRO A 42 7.66 14.20 1.76
CA PRO A 42 7.91 13.04 0.92
C PRO A 42 8.76 11.99 1.65
N ASN A 43 8.40 10.72 1.49
CA ASN A 43 9.12 9.57 1.98
C ASN A 43 8.98 8.40 1.01
N ASN A 44 9.99 8.18 0.17
CA ASN A 44 9.99 7.18 -0.90
C ASN A 44 8.77 7.38 -1.86
N LEU A 45 7.84 6.42 -1.91
CA LEU A 45 6.64 6.48 -2.75
C LEU A 45 5.45 7.16 -2.06
N GLU A 46 5.61 7.57 -0.81
CA GLU A 46 4.58 8.22 -0.01
C GLU A 46 4.83 9.73 0.08
N VAL A 47 3.76 10.50 0.13
CA VAL A 47 3.81 11.92 0.51
C VAL A 47 2.73 12.19 1.55
N SER A 48 3.14 12.66 2.72
CA SER A 48 2.20 13.16 3.74
C SER A 48 1.88 14.62 3.45
N ILE A 49 0.60 14.96 3.38
CA ILE A 49 0.10 16.32 3.25
C ILE A 49 -0.45 16.74 4.62
N VAL A 50 0.15 17.75 5.23
CA VAL A 50 -0.32 18.31 6.50
C VAL A 50 -0.97 19.66 6.23
N ILE A 51 -2.26 19.75 6.44
CA ILE A 51 -3.04 20.99 6.31
C ILE A 51 -3.12 21.61 7.70
N ARG A 52 -2.46 22.76 7.89
CA ARG A 52 -2.42 23.50 9.16
C ARG A 52 -3.22 24.77 9.04
N TYR A 53 -4.13 24.99 10.00
CA TYR A 53 -5.02 26.14 10.01
C TYR A 53 -5.28 26.65 11.44
N ASN A 54 -5.68 27.92 11.53
CA ASN A 54 -6.08 28.54 12.80
C ASN A 54 -7.38 27.89 13.29
N GLU A 55 -7.50 27.57 14.59
CA GLU A 55 -8.70 26.95 15.17
C GLU A 55 -9.97 27.83 15.04
N ASN A 56 -9.81 29.15 14.84
CA ASN A 56 -10.90 30.10 14.67
C ASN A 56 -11.38 30.26 13.22
N ILE A 57 -10.80 29.51 12.25
CA ILE A 57 -11.32 29.47 10.88
C ILE A 57 -12.69 28.78 10.91
N ASP A 58 -13.63 29.34 10.14
CA ASP A 58 -14.93 28.75 9.97
C ASP A 58 -14.82 27.28 9.54
N PRO A 59 -15.43 26.34 10.29
CA PRO A 59 -15.40 24.92 9.96
C PRO A 59 -15.86 24.60 8.53
N GLU A 60 -16.80 25.35 7.95
CA GLU A 60 -17.27 25.15 6.58
C GLU A 60 -16.16 25.39 5.56
N ILE A 61 -15.30 26.39 5.80
CA ILE A 61 -14.18 26.72 4.90
C ILE A 61 -13.16 25.61 4.91
N ILE A 62 -12.79 25.10 6.11
CA ILE A 62 -11.80 24.03 6.19
C ILE A 62 -12.33 22.71 5.64
N ASN A 63 -13.60 22.41 5.89
CA ASN A 63 -14.24 21.22 5.34
C ASN A 63 -14.29 21.26 3.81
N ASP A 64 -14.63 22.42 3.20
CA ASP A 64 -14.60 22.60 1.74
C ASP A 64 -13.18 22.40 1.18
N VAL A 65 -12.15 22.91 1.86
CA VAL A 65 -10.76 22.73 1.44
C VAL A 65 -10.35 21.25 1.51
N ILE A 66 -10.65 20.59 2.62
CA ILE A 66 -10.35 19.15 2.81
C ILE A 66 -11.10 18.34 1.75
N TYR A 67 -12.39 18.58 1.54
CA TYR A 67 -13.21 17.91 0.53
C TYR A 67 -12.59 18.02 -0.88
N LYS A 68 -12.16 19.23 -1.28
CA LYS A 68 -11.49 19.44 -2.58
C LYS A 68 -10.16 18.71 -2.70
N VAL A 69 -9.40 18.57 -1.61
CA VAL A 69 -8.18 17.75 -1.61
C VAL A 69 -8.54 16.28 -1.86
N TYR A 70 -9.57 15.77 -1.18
CA TYR A 70 -10.05 14.40 -1.42
C TYR A 70 -10.55 14.19 -2.84
N GLU A 71 -11.38 15.08 -3.33
CA GLU A 71 -11.92 15.00 -4.70
C GLU A 71 -10.79 14.86 -5.74
N ARG A 72 -9.73 15.65 -5.60
CA ARG A 72 -8.63 15.71 -6.56
C ARG A 72 -7.58 14.61 -6.40
N LEU A 73 -7.35 14.15 -5.19
CA LEU A 73 -6.29 13.19 -4.86
C LEU A 73 -6.80 11.81 -4.45
N ASN A 74 -8.11 11.55 -4.48
CA ASN A 74 -8.76 10.33 -4.02
C ASN A 74 -8.02 9.04 -4.38
N LYS A 75 -7.63 8.90 -5.65
CA LYS A 75 -6.94 7.69 -6.14
C LYS A 75 -5.57 7.43 -5.50
N TYR A 76 -4.97 8.44 -4.86
CA TYR A 76 -3.66 8.36 -4.21
C TYR A 76 -3.77 8.26 -2.69
N ILE A 77 -4.90 8.68 -2.10
CA ILE A 77 -5.09 8.73 -0.65
C ILE A 77 -5.29 7.33 -0.08
N TYR A 78 -4.47 6.94 0.89
CA TYR A 78 -4.62 5.68 1.60
C TYR A 78 -5.05 5.85 3.06
N ALA A 79 -4.73 7.00 3.72
CA ALA A 79 -5.13 7.28 5.10
C ALA A 79 -5.34 8.79 5.33
N GLU A 80 -6.13 9.11 6.37
CA GLU A 80 -6.51 10.46 6.81
C GLU A 80 -5.89 10.84 8.16
N GLU A 81 -4.92 10.05 8.59
CA GLU A 81 -4.23 10.21 9.86
C GLU A 81 -2.75 9.84 9.71
N GLU A 82 -1.93 10.17 10.71
CA GLU A 82 -0.51 9.85 10.70
C GLU A 82 -0.28 8.38 11.04
N VAL A 83 -0.43 7.53 10.04
CA VAL A 83 -0.19 6.08 10.13
C VAL A 83 0.67 5.58 8.99
N THR A 84 1.36 4.46 9.20
CA THR A 84 2.08 3.76 8.14
C THR A 84 1.08 3.04 7.21
N ILE A 85 1.49 2.81 5.95
CA ILE A 85 0.65 2.08 5.00
C ILE A 85 0.36 0.64 5.47
N ALA A 86 1.32 0.00 6.17
CA ALA A 86 1.14 -1.32 6.79
C ALA A 86 0.09 -1.28 7.92
N LYS A 87 0.12 -0.22 8.77
CA LYS A 87 -0.87 -0.03 9.83
C LYS A 87 -2.27 0.14 9.23
N ARG A 88 -2.40 0.98 8.19
CA ARG A 88 -3.69 1.19 7.51
C ARG A 88 -4.23 -0.10 6.90
N ALA A 89 -3.39 -0.90 6.26
CA ALA A 89 -3.79 -2.21 5.73
C ALA A 89 -4.32 -3.13 6.84
N LEU A 90 -3.59 -3.21 7.97
CA LEU A 90 -4.02 -4.00 9.13
C LEU A 90 -5.35 -3.52 9.70
N ASP A 91 -5.54 -2.20 9.83
CA ASP A 91 -6.79 -1.64 10.36
C ASP A 91 -8.00 -1.97 9.48
N LEU A 92 -7.83 -1.93 8.16
CA LEU A 92 -8.87 -2.33 7.22
C LEU A 92 -9.19 -3.83 7.33
N LEU A 93 -8.19 -4.70 7.48
CA LEU A 93 -8.39 -6.13 7.73
C LEU A 93 -9.17 -6.36 9.03
N LYS A 94 -8.84 -5.63 10.10
CA LYS A 94 -9.54 -5.71 11.39
C LYS A 94 -10.99 -5.25 11.27
N ILE A 95 -11.25 -4.11 10.65
CA ILE A 95 -12.60 -3.56 10.45
C ILE A 95 -13.46 -4.54 9.64
N GLY A 96 -12.93 -5.12 8.55
CA GLY A 96 -13.62 -6.10 7.73
C GLY A 96 -13.63 -7.52 8.31
N ASN A 97 -13.01 -7.75 9.48
CA ASN A 97 -12.79 -9.08 10.07
C ASN A 97 -12.20 -10.08 9.05
N LYS A 98 -11.25 -9.62 8.22
CA LYS A 98 -10.64 -10.40 7.14
C LYS A 98 -9.34 -11.05 7.59
N LYS A 99 -9.11 -12.26 7.10
CA LYS A 99 -7.89 -13.05 7.27
C LYS A 99 -7.03 -12.91 6.04
N LEU A 100 -5.76 -12.58 6.23
CA LEU A 100 -4.75 -12.42 5.19
C LEU A 100 -3.74 -13.57 5.26
N ALA A 101 -3.38 -14.12 4.10
CA ALA A 101 -2.17 -14.91 3.95
C ALA A 101 -1.20 -14.21 3.00
N ILE A 102 0.11 -14.34 3.28
CA ILE A 102 1.18 -13.65 2.53
C ILE A 102 2.17 -14.70 2.01
N ALA A 103 2.59 -14.57 0.74
CA ALA A 103 3.73 -15.30 0.21
C ALA A 103 4.73 -14.35 -0.46
N GLU A 104 5.98 -14.45 -0.04
CA GLU A 104 7.05 -13.54 -0.44
C GLU A 104 8.20 -14.29 -1.09
N THR A 105 8.73 -13.73 -2.19
CA THR A 105 10.03 -14.16 -2.73
C THR A 105 11.06 -13.07 -2.52
N ILE A 106 11.08 -12.06 -3.38
CA ILE A 106 12.06 -10.96 -3.42
C ILE A 106 12.04 -10.09 -2.15
N THR A 107 10.91 -9.91 -1.50
CA THR A 107 10.77 -9.12 -0.28
C THR A 107 11.27 -9.82 0.97
N GLY A 108 11.48 -11.16 0.90
CA GLY A 108 12.18 -11.94 1.92
C GLY A 108 11.58 -11.90 3.32
N GLY A 109 10.28 -11.69 3.46
CA GLY A 109 9.58 -11.57 4.75
C GLY A 109 9.36 -10.11 5.19
N ASN A 110 9.71 -9.12 4.37
CA ASN A 110 9.61 -7.71 4.77
C ASN A 110 8.15 -7.22 4.86
N ILE A 111 7.24 -7.74 4.03
CA ILE A 111 5.80 -7.44 4.13
C ILE A 111 5.24 -7.96 5.44
N SER A 112 5.49 -9.24 5.73
CA SER A 112 5.05 -9.90 6.96
C SER A 112 5.61 -9.21 8.20
N THR A 113 6.90 -8.91 8.21
CA THR A 113 7.57 -8.20 9.30
C THR A 113 6.98 -6.81 9.50
N SER A 114 6.74 -6.07 8.41
CA SER A 114 6.15 -4.73 8.47
C SER A 114 4.74 -4.74 9.07
N LEU A 115 3.94 -5.77 8.75
CA LEU A 115 2.60 -5.94 9.30
C LEU A 115 2.65 -6.32 10.80
N ILE A 116 3.50 -7.28 11.16
CA ILE A 116 3.65 -7.76 12.54
C ILE A 116 4.09 -6.64 13.48
N LYS A 117 4.94 -5.73 13.04
CA LYS A 117 5.35 -4.54 13.81
C LYS A 117 4.21 -3.58 14.15
N GLN A 118 3.06 -3.69 13.48
CA GLN A 118 1.91 -2.79 13.70
C GLN A 118 0.87 -3.34 14.70
N CYS A 119 1.10 -4.50 15.29
CA CYS A 119 0.10 -5.13 16.15
C CYS A 119 0.74 -5.90 17.30
N ASP A 120 0.02 -5.93 18.43
CA ASP A 120 0.39 -6.77 19.58
C ASP A 120 -0.02 -8.23 19.38
N ASN A 121 -1.09 -8.47 18.60
CA ASN A 121 -1.59 -9.79 18.26
C ASN A 121 -2.16 -9.80 16.82
N CYS A 122 -1.33 -10.25 15.87
CA CYS A 122 -1.71 -10.35 14.46
C CYS A 122 -2.41 -11.66 14.07
N GLN A 123 -2.43 -12.67 14.93
CA GLN A 123 -2.89 -14.03 14.58
C GLN A 123 -4.34 -14.08 14.10
N GLN A 124 -5.16 -13.11 14.48
CA GLN A 124 -6.55 -13.05 14.02
C GLN A 124 -6.66 -12.63 12.54
N ASN A 125 -5.75 -11.79 12.06
CA ASN A 125 -5.81 -11.23 10.71
C ASN A 125 -4.69 -11.72 9.79
N LEU A 126 -3.50 -12.08 10.32
CA LEU A 126 -2.43 -12.72 9.55
C LEU A 126 -2.39 -14.21 9.90
N VAL A 127 -2.99 -15.04 9.05
CA VAL A 127 -3.15 -16.48 9.32
C VAL A 127 -1.99 -17.31 8.81
N GLU A 128 -1.31 -16.86 7.77
CA GLU A 128 -0.14 -17.53 7.21
C GLU A 128 0.82 -16.53 6.56
N SER A 129 2.12 -16.82 6.67
CA SER A 129 3.16 -16.08 5.97
C SER A 129 4.27 -17.03 5.53
N ILE A 130 4.54 -17.06 4.23
CA ILE A 130 5.51 -17.95 3.57
C ILE A 130 6.58 -17.11 2.89
N VAL A 131 7.85 -17.43 3.15
CA VAL A 131 8.98 -16.93 2.35
C VAL A 131 9.42 -18.06 1.43
N ALA A 132 9.07 -17.96 0.15
CA ALA A 132 9.41 -18.96 -0.87
C ALA A 132 10.70 -18.55 -1.58
N SER A 133 11.84 -19.01 -1.08
CA SER A 133 13.17 -18.61 -1.54
C SER A 133 13.69 -19.40 -2.75
N ASN A 134 12.97 -20.42 -3.22
CA ASN A 134 13.38 -21.29 -4.32
C ASN A 134 12.19 -21.95 -5.01
N GLN A 135 12.44 -22.56 -6.19
CA GLN A 135 11.42 -23.24 -6.99
C GLN A 135 10.70 -24.37 -6.24
N THR A 136 11.43 -25.11 -5.42
CA THR A 136 10.84 -26.20 -4.62
C THR A 136 9.76 -25.68 -3.69
N SER A 137 9.98 -24.50 -3.08
CA SER A 137 8.97 -23.84 -2.24
C SER A 137 7.78 -23.35 -3.05
N LEU A 138 8.00 -22.79 -4.25
CA LEU A 138 6.92 -22.38 -5.16
C LEU A 138 6.04 -23.58 -5.54
N ILE A 139 6.63 -24.71 -5.90
CA ILE A 139 5.89 -25.91 -6.30
C ILE A 139 5.19 -26.55 -5.11
N ASN A 140 5.90 -26.82 -4.02
CA ASN A 140 5.38 -27.64 -2.94
C ASN A 140 4.43 -26.88 -1.99
N ARG A 141 4.73 -25.61 -1.74
CA ARG A 141 3.96 -24.79 -0.77
C ARG A 141 2.89 -23.93 -1.44
N LEU A 142 3.17 -23.39 -2.63
CA LEU A 142 2.28 -22.46 -3.33
C LEU A 142 1.63 -23.09 -4.56
N LYS A 143 1.82 -24.40 -4.78
CA LYS A 143 1.18 -25.14 -5.89
C LYS A 143 1.47 -24.62 -7.30
N VAL A 144 2.55 -23.85 -7.46
CA VAL A 144 2.96 -23.37 -8.79
C VAL A 144 3.31 -24.55 -9.67
N SER A 145 2.69 -24.61 -10.86
CA SER A 145 2.91 -25.71 -11.81
C SER A 145 4.34 -25.71 -12.35
N PRO A 146 5.04 -26.85 -12.34
CA PRO A 146 6.37 -26.97 -12.94
C PRO A 146 6.36 -26.59 -14.44
N SER A 147 5.28 -26.84 -15.16
CA SER A 147 5.14 -26.47 -16.59
C SER A 147 5.11 -24.96 -16.77
N ILE A 148 4.40 -24.23 -15.90
CA ILE A 148 4.35 -22.76 -15.92
C ILE A 148 5.72 -22.17 -15.57
N LEU A 149 6.40 -22.71 -14.54
CA LEU A 149 7.76 -22.28 -14.18
C LEU A 149 8.75 -22.49 -15.34
N ASN A 150 8.68 -23.63 -16.02
CA ASN A 150 9.56 -23.92 -17.15
C ASN A 150 9.26 -23.04 -18.38
N GLN A 151 8.00 -22.71 -18.64
CA GLN A 151 7.59 -21.95 -19.81
C GLN A 151 7.81 -20.44 -19.62
N TYR A 152 7.49 -19.88 -18.46
CA TYR A 152 7.44 -18.42 -18.24
C TYR A 152 8.54 -17.91 -17.28
N GLY A 153 9.22 -18.82 -16.56
CA GLY A 153 10.21 -18.47 -15.54
C GLY A 153 9.58 -17.99 -14.23
N GLU A 154 10.41 -17.89 -13.18
CA GLU A 154 9.96 -17.53 -11.82
C GLU A 154 9.36 -16.11 -11.72
N VAL A 155 9.75 -15.20 -12.61
CA VAL A 155 9.34 -13.79 -12.60
C VAL A 155 8.41 -13.54 -13.78
N SER A 156 7.15 -13.89 -13.63
CA SER A 156 6.13 -13.75 -14.65
C SER A 156 4.76 -13.50 -14.04
N VAL A 157 3.82 -13.02 -14.86
CA VAL A 157 2.42 -12.81 -14.45
C VAL A 157 1.78 -14.14 -14.06
N GLU A 158 2.07 -15.19 -14.83
CA GLU A 158 1.52 -16.53 -14.67
C GLU A 158 1.95 -17.13 -13.32
N VAL A 159 3.24 -17.05 -12.99
CA VAL A 159 3.76 -17.54 -11.70
C VAL A 159 3.22 -16.71 -10.54
N ALA A 160 3.14 -15.39 -10.65
CA ALA A 160 2.57 -14.55 -9.61
C ALA A 160 1.09 -14.87 -9.36
N TYR A 161 0.32 -15.15 -10.42
CA TYR A 161 -1.06 -15.59 -10.31
C TYR A 161 -1.17 -16.95 -9.61
N GLU A 162 -0.40 -17.95 -10.07
CA GLU A 162 -0.44 -19.30 -9.47
C GLU A 162 0.00 -19.30 -8.00
N MET A 163 1.00 -18.48 -7.63
CA MET A 163 1.39 -18.30 -6.23
C MET A 163 0.20 -17.85 -5.37
N ALA A 164 -0.56 -16.87 -5.85
CA ALA A 164 -1.71 -16.35 -5.13
C ALA A 164 -2.87 -17.36 -5.10
N ALA A 165 -3.15 -18.03 -6.22
CA ALA A 165 -4.19 -19.06 -6.31
C ALA A 165 -3.87 -20.26 -5.38
N GLY A 166 -2.64 -20.76 -5.42
CA GLY A 166 -2.23 -21.86 -4.55
C GLY A 166 -2.21 -21.49 -3.06
N LEU A 167 -1.83 -20.26 -2.74
CA LEU A 167 -1.91 -19.77 -1.35
C LEU A 167 -3.36 -19.65 -0.88
N LEU A 168 -4.27 -19.17 -1.72
CA LEU A 168 -5.70 -19.07 -1.41
C LEU A 168 -6.33 -20.46 -1.21
N GLU A 169 -5.96 -21.44 -2.03
CA GLU A 169 -6.43 -22.81 -1.93
C GLU A 169 -5.96 -23.50 -0.64
N THR A 170 -4.72 -23.25 -0.23
CA THR A 170 -4.06 -23.99 0.87
C THR A 170 -4.14 -23.30 2.23
N SER A 171 -4.41 -22.00 2.27
CA SER A 171 -4.56 -21.23 3.50
C SER A 171 -6.05 -21.08 3.89
N ASN A 172 -6.29 -20.75 5.14
CA ASN A 172 -7.65 -20.38 5.61
C ASN A 172 -7.83 -18.85 5.60
N ALA A 173 -7.38 -18.21 4.51
CA ALA A 173 -7.43 -16.77 4.33
C ALA A 173 -8.60 -16.32 3.48
N ASP A 174 -9.13 -15.13 3.77
CA ASP A 174 -10.12 -14.45 2.94
C ASP A 174 -9.46 -13.69 1.80
N ILE A 175 -8.24 -13.20 2.02
CA ILE A 175 -7.45 -12.41 1.07
C ILE A 175 -6.03 -12.95 1.05
N VAL A 176 -5.42 -13.01 -0.12
CA VAL A 176 -4.01 -13.36 -0.31
C VAL A 176 -3.24 -12.19 -0.90
N LEU A 177 -1.98 -12.07 -0.49
CA LEU A 177 -1.02 -11.10 -1.02
C LEU A 177 0.28 -11.82 -1.34
N THR A 178 0.72 -11.76 -2.59
CA THR A 178 1.99 -12.39 -2.97
C THR A 178 2.90 -11.41 -3.70
N THR A 179 4.21 -11.59 -3.54
CA THR A 179 5.22 -10.86 -4.30
C THR A 179 6.16 -11.83 -5.00
N SER A 180 6.36 -11.61 -6.30
CA SER A 180 7.30 -12.36 -7.13
C SER A 180 8.28 -11.41 -7.80
N GLY A 181 9.56 -11.79 -7.79
CA GLY A 181 10.62 -11.01 -8.40
C GLY A 181 11.99 -11.62 -8.06
N LYS A 182 13.01 -11.09 -8.75
CA LYS A 182 14.40 -11.46 -8.51
C LYS A 182 15.29 -10.23 -8.54
N ILE A 183 16.22 -10.16 -7.62
CA ILE A 183 17.29 -9.16 -7.63
C ILE A 183 18.61 -9.91 -7.80
N ASP A 184 19.27 -9.65 -8.92
CA ASP A 184 20.60 -10.22 -9.18
C ASP A 184 21.64 -9.63 -8.25
N TYR A 185 22.74 -10.38 -8.02
CA TYR A 185 23.83 -9.96 -7.14
C TYR A 185 24.59 -8.73 -7.63
N GLU A 186 24.62 -8.50 -8.95
CA GLU A 186 25.16 -7.27 -9.52
C GLU A 186 24.16 -6.15 -9.35
N ASP A 187 24.32 -5.40 -8.26
CA ASP A 187 23.40 -4.32 -7.89
C ASP A 187 23.59 -3.10 -8.78
N ASN A 188 23.00 -3.18 -9.97
CA ASN A 188 22.90 -2.02 -10.85
C ASN A 188 21.60 -1.28 -10.57
N SER A 189 21.68 -0.24 -9.72
CA SER A 189 20.53 0.59 -9.33
C SER A 189 19.85 1.31 -10.51
N LYS A 190 20.53 1.42 -11.67
CA LYS A 190 19.98 2.03 -12.89
C LYS A 190 19.14 1.06 -13.72
N VAL A 191 19.25 -0.25 -13.50
CA VAL A 191 18.46 -1.24 -14.21
C VAL A 191 17.15 -1.49 -13.46
N GLY A 192 16.03 -1.32 -14.15
CA GLY A 192 14.71 -1.59 -13.59
C GLY A 192 14.53 -3.06 -13.21
N LYS A 193 14.16 -3.32 -11.97
CA LYS A 193 13.83 -4.65 -11.47
C LYS A 193 12.36 -4.91 -11.70
N ILE A 194 12.04 -5.94 -12.48
CA ILE A 194 10.65 -6.35 -12.72
C ILE A 194 10.18 -7.19 -11.54
N CYS A 195 9.07 -6.76 -10.95
CA CYS A 195 8.44 -7.44 -9.83
C CYS A 195 6.95 -7.53 -10.07
N PHE A 196 6.32 -8.56 -9.54
CA PHE A 196 4.88 -8.74 -9.59
C PHE A 196 4.31 -8.78 -8.18
N ILE A 197 3.14 -8.18 -8.03
CA ILE A 197 2.32 -8.27 -6.81
C ILE A 197 1.00 -8.87 -7.24
N ALA A 198 0.57 -9.95 -6.59
CA ALA A 198 -0.77 -10.47 -6.78
C ALA A 198 -1.57 -10.32 -5.48
N VAL A 199 -2.79 -9.80 -5.60
CA VAL A 199 -3.74 -9.64 -4.50
C VAL A 199 -5.07 -10.19 -4.96
N GLY A 200 -5.73 -10.96 -4.12
CA GLY A 200 -7.03 -11.51 -4.49
C GLY A 200 -7.73 -12.26 -3.37
N ASN A 201 -8.91 -12.71 -3.70
CA ASN A 201 -9.81 -13.51 -2.88
C ASN A 201 -10.50 -14.56 -3.78
N VAL A 202 -11.54 -15.21 -3.26
CA VAL A 202 -12.34 -16.22 -4.01
C VAL A 202 -13.04 -15.63 -5.26
N ASP A 203 -13.27 -14.31 -5.31
CA ASP A 203 -13.94 -13.66 -6.43
C ASP A 203 -12.98 -13.34 -7.58
N GLY A 204 -11.67 -13.26 -7.30
CA GLY A 204 -10.65 -13.04 -8.31
C GLY A 204 -9.30 -12.60 -7.76
N ILE A 205 -8.27 -12.77 -8.59
CA ILE A 205 -6.89 -12.41 -8.31
C ILE A 205 -6.44 -11.38 -9.35
N HIS A 206 -5.91 -10.25 -8.87
CA HIS A 206 -5.32 -9.21 -9.69
C HIS A 206 -3.80 -9.25 -9.59
N VAL A 207 -3.12 -9.24 -10.73
CA VAL A 207 -1.64 -9.23 -10.80
C VAL A 207 -1.17 -7.89 -11.34
N TYR A 208 -0.29 -7.23 -10.60
CA TYR A 208 0.28 -5.93 -10.92
C TYR A 208 1.77 -6.09 -11.24
N LYS A 209 2.17 -5.70 -12.46
CA LYS A 209 3.57 -5.61 -12.86
C LYS A 209 4.14 -4.27 -12.40
N ASN A 210 5.27 -4.30 -11.73
CA ASN A 210 6.01 -3.12 -11.29
C ASN A 210 7.44 -3.16 -11.82
N THR A 211 7.97 -1.99 -12.19
CA THR A 211 9.39 -1.81 -12.51
C THR A 211 9.96 -0.84 -11.49
N LEU A 212 10.82 -1.32 -10.63
CA LEU A 212 11.40 -0.57 -9.52
C LEU A 212 12.90 -0.34 -9.76
N TYR A 213 13.39 0.82 -9.33
CA TYR A 213 14.77 1.25 -9.47
C TYR A 213 15.38 1.52 -8.10
N GLY A 214 16.69 1.41 -7.99
CA GLY A 214 17.40 1.67 -6.76
C GLY A 214 18.21 0.47 -6.28
N THR A 215 18.80 0.60 -5.10
CA THR A 215 19.50 -0.48 -4.42
C THR A 215 18.55 -1.62 -4.06
N ARG A 216 19.11 -2.78 -3.70
CA ARG A 216 18.32 -3.93 -3.25
C ARG A 216 17.34 -3.55 -2.12
N GLU A 217 17.83 -2.83 -1.13
CA GLU A 217 17.02 -2.39 0.01
C GLU A 217 15.88 -1.45 -0.40
N GLN A 218 16.19 -0.47 -1.26
CA GLN A 218 15.19 0.46 -1.78
C GLN A 218 14.10 -0.25 -2.61
N VAL A 219 14.48 -1.25 -3.41
CA VAL A 219 13.52 -2.05 -4.19
C VAL A 219 12.63 -2.88 -3.27
N ILE A 220 13.21 -3.54 -2.26
CA ILE A 220 12.44 -4.33 -1.27
C ILE A 220 11.46 -3.42 -0.52
N GLU A 221 11.90 -2.27 -0.05
CA GLU A 221 11.06 -1.32 0.67
C GLU A 221 9.93 -0.77 -0.21
N SER A 222 10.26 -0.31 -1.42
CA SER A 222 9.29 0.20 -2.39
C SER A 222 8.25 -0.85 -2.77
N LEU A 223 8.69 -2.11 -2.98
CA LEU A 223 7.78 -3.21 -3.30
C LEU A 223 6.87 -3.55 -2.12
N THR A 224 7.40 -3.51 -0.90
CA THR A 224 6.62 -3.73 0.33
C THR A 224 5.52 -2.67 0.48
N GLN A 225 5.85 -1.40 0.32
CA GLN A 225 4.86 -0.31 0.39
C GLN A 225 3.83 -0.44 -0.75
N THR A 226 4.27 -0.75 -1.96
CA THR A 226 3.38 -0.96 -3.12
C THR A 226 2.43 -2.14 -2.90
N ALA A 227 2.91 -3.23 -2.28
CA ALA A 227 2.08 -4.38 -1.95
C ALA A 227 0.95 -4.02 -0.97
N PHE A 228 1.24 -3.25 0.08
CA PHE A 228 0.21 -2.75 0.99
C PHE A 228 -0.77 -1.81 0.31
N TYR A 229 -0.30 -0.96 -0.60
CA TYR A 229 -1.18 -0.07 -1.36
C TYR A 229 -2.20 -0.84 -2.21
N TYR A 230 -1.76 -1.90 -2.93
CA TYR A 230 -2.67 -2.75 -3.69
C TYR A 230 -3.59 -3.57 -2.80
N LEU A 231 -3.10 -4.03 -1.64
CA LEU A 231 -3.95 -4.69 -0.63
C LEU A 231 -5.07 -3.76 -0.15
N ILE A 232 -4.75 -2.53 0.23
CA ILE A 232 -5.73 -1.51 0.65
C ILE A 232 -6.76 -1.26 -0.45
N LYS A 233 -6.31 -1.12 -1.71
CA LYS A 233 -7.22 -0.94 -2.85
C LYS A 233 -8.16 -2.13 -3.04
N ASN A 234 -7.63 -3.35 -2.96
CA ASN A 234 -8.43 -4.56 -3.10
C ASN A 234 -9.49 -4.66 -2.00
N ILE A 235 -9.13 -4.40 -0.75
CA ILE A 235 -10.09 -4.39 0.36
C ILE A 235 -11.19 -3.35 0.11
N LYS A 236 -10.84 -2.12 -0.24
CA LYS A 236 -11.80 -1.02 -0.48
C LYS A 236 -12.71 -1.28 -1.68
N GLN A 237 -12.26 -1.98 -2.72
CA GLN A 237 -13.07 -2.30 -3.90
C GLN A 237 -14.08 -3.42 -3.64
N ASN A 238 -13.72 -4.37 -2.81
CA ASN A 238 -14.56 -5.53 -2.50
C ASN A 238 -15.57 -5.26 -1.38
N ASP A 239 -15.34 -4.25 -0.56
CA ASP A 239 -16.28 -3.81 0.47
C ASP A 239 -17.14 -2.66 -0.08
N LEU A 240 -18.27 -2.99 -0.71
CA LEU A 240 -19.32 -2.03 -1.10
C LEU A 240 -19.85 -1.17 0.06
N PHE A 241 -19.48 -1.49 1.31
CA PHE A 241 -19.81 -0.76 2.52
C PHE A 241 -18.88 0.42 2.85
N PHE A 242 -17.71 0.53 2.20
CA PHE A 242 -16.79 1.66 2.41
C PHE A 242 -17.07 2.88 1.50
N ASP A 243 -18.08 2.78 0.63
CA ASP A 243 -18.49 3.89 -0.21
C ASP A 243 -19.65 4.65 0.47
N LYS A 244 -19.41 5.93 0.79
CA LYS A 244 -20.39 7.02 1.05
C LYS A 244 -20.79 7.43 2.45
N THR A 245 -20.26 6.91 3.56
CA THR A 245 -20.71 7.36 4.90
C THR A 245 -19.64 7.78 5.89
N THR A 246 -18.47 8.20 5.44
CA THR A 246 -17.49 8.87 6.31
C THR A 246 -16.94 10.11 5.59
N VAL A 247 -17.77 11.14 5.55
CA VAL A 247 -17.38 12.54 5.41
C VAL A 247 -17.74 13.24 6.69
#